data_a9ca1bec33321ddac477c156888222d2
#
_entry.id   a9ca1bec33321ddac477c156888222d2
#
_cell.length_a   1.000
_cell.length_b   1.000
_cell.length_c   1.000
_cell.angle_alpha   90.00
_cell.angle_beta   90.00
_cell.angle_gamma   90.00
#
_symmetry.space_group_name_H-M   'P 1'
#
loop_
_entity.id
_entity.type
_entity.pdbx_description
1 polymer ?
#
loop_
_entity_poly.entity_id
_entity_poly.type
_entity_poly.pdbx_seq_one_letter_code
_entity_poly.pdbx_strand_id
1 'polypeptide(L)'
;NQMMRIAQINTTYGSADSTGRNVKELHEFFKETGCESRVYVTRINNKEEEKTSDIILFSNKLDEKSHAILSRVTGFQGYFSHITTKALIRELKQYCPSVILLNVLHSNCINFELLFRYIAENQIPVIFVLHDCFFFTGHCCHYIDVKCEKWKKCKKCNLSLIHI
;
A
#
# COMPACT_ATOMS: atom_id res chain seq x y z
N ASN A 1 -21.87 -11.30 18.49
CA ASN A 1 -20.47 -11.03 18.08
C ASN A 1 -20.49 -10.39 16.71
N GLN A 2 -20.01 -9.17 16.62
CA GLN A 2 -19.89 -8.49 15.34
C GLN A 2 -18.72 -9.17 14.58
N MET A 3 -18.97 -9.61 13.34
CA MET A 3 -17.94 -10.21 12.48
C MET A 3 -16.83 -9.21 12.25
N MET A 4 -15.57 -9.63 12.44
CA MET A 4 -14.40 -8.77 12.20
C MET A 4 -14.22 -8.55 10.72
N ARG A 5 -14.14 -7.28 10.30
CA ARG A 5 -13.91 -6.87 8.90
C ARG A 5 -12.49 -6.39 8.72
N ILE A 6 -11.73 -7.10 7.91
CA ILE A 6 -10.30 -6.86 7.68
C ILE A 6 -10.12 -6.29 6.26
N ALA A 7 -9.47 -5.13 6.17
CA ALA A 7 -9.05 -4.56 4.89
C ALA A 7 -7.53 -4.71 4.73
N GLN A 8 -7.08 -5.33 3.66
CA GLN A 8 -5.66 -5.37 3.30
C GLN A 8 -5.42 -4.41 2.13
N ILE A 9 -4.40 -3.55 2.24
CA ILE A 9 -3.99 -2.63 1.17
C ILE A 9 -2.59 -3.01 0.72
N ASN A 10 -2.44 -3.33 -0.56
CA ASN A 10 -1.16 -3.67 -1.17
C ASN A 10 -1.10 -3.16 -2.63
N THR A 11 0.06 -3.21 -3.24
CA THR A 11 0.22 -2.92 -4.66
C THR A 11 -0.31 -4.06 -5.53
N THR A 12 -0.04 -5.30 -5.13
CA THR A 12 -0.30 -6.50 -5.94
C THR A 12 -1.09 -7.55 -5.17
N TYR A 13 -1.81 -8.37 -5.92
CA TYR A 13 -2.44 -9.60 -5.42
C TYR A 13 -2.04 -10.75 -6.32
N GLY A 14 -1.76 -11.92 -5.72
CA GLY A 14 -1.51 -13.15 -6.45
C GLY A 14 -0.15 -13.76 -6.20
N SER A 15 0.04 -14.99 -6.70
CA SER A 15 1.18 -15.85 -6.40
C SER A 15 2.46 -15.53 -7.18
N ALA A 16 2.43 -14.57 -8.12
CA ALA A 16 3.58 -14.26 -8.98
C ALA A 16 4.69 -13.47 -8.27
N ASP A 17 4.41 -12.80 -7.16
CA ASP A 17 5.41 -12.14 -6.32
C ASP A 17 5.19 -12.44 -4.83
N SER A 18 6.23 -12.21 -4.01
CA SER A 18 6.22 -12.56 -2.59
C SER A 18 5.18 -11.78 -1.80
N THR A 19 5.03 -10.48 -2.05
CA THR A 19 4.10 -9.63 -1.31
C THR A 19 2.66 -9.90 -1.67
N GLY A 20 2.38 -10.11 -2.96
CA GLY A 20 1.06 -10.51 -3.45
C GLY A 20 0.63 -11.87 -2.92
N ARG A 21 1.57 -12.82 -2.83
CA ARG A 21 1.33 -14.15 -2.24
C ARG A 21 0.97 -14.05 -0.76
N ASN A 22 1.73 -13.31 0.03
CA ASN A 22 1.45 -13.12 1.44
C ASN A 22 0.06 -12.52 1.68
N VAL A 23 -0.33 -11.52 0.88
CA VAL A 23 -1.66 -10.91 0.96
C VAL A 23 -2.75 -11.92 0.63
N LYS A 24 -2.55 -12.76 -0.39
CA LYS A 24 -3.48 -13.81 -0.77
C LYS A 24 -3.64 -14.85 0.34
N GLU A 25 -2.54 -15.40 0.85
CA GLU A 25 -2.54 -16.39 1.93
C GLU A 25 -3.24 -15.86 3.20
N LEU A 26 -2.96 -14.60 3.58
CA LEU A 26 -3.63 -13.96 4.71
C LEU A 26 -5.12 -13.74 4.43
N HIS A 27 -5.50 -13.36 3.21
CA HIS A 27 -6.89 -13.18 2.84
C HIS A 27 -7.69 -14.49 2.97
N GLU A 28 -7.14 -15.58 2.45
CA GLU A 28 -7.72 -16.91 2.55
C GLU A 28 -7.83 -17.36 4.01
N PHE A 29 -6.76 -17.22 4.78
CA PHE A 29 -6.74 -17.55 6.21
C PHE A 29 -7.80 -16.77 7.02
N PHE A 30 -7.94 -15.47 6.79
CA PHE A 30 -8.95 -14.68 7.50
C PHE A 30 -10.37 -15.15 7.17
N LYS A 31 -10.64 -15.53 5.93
CA LYS A 31 -11.96 -16.09 5.55
C LYS A 31 -12.20 -17.46 6.20
N GLU A 32 -11.21 -18.32 6.23
CA GLU A 32 -11.29 -19.63 6.90
C GLU A 32 -11.52 -19.52 8.41
N THR A 33 -11.00 -18.48 9.03
CA THR A 33 -11.20 -18.19 10.47
C THR A 33 -12.50 -17.45 10.79
N GLY A 34 -13.37 -17.24 9.78
CA GLY A 34 -14.68 -16.61 9.97
C GLY A 34 -14.66 -15.09 10.00
N CYS A 35 -13.56 -14.46 9.56
CA CYS A 35 -13.53 -13.01 9.35
C CYS A 35 -14.04 -12.64 7.95
N GLU A 36 -14.61 -11.45 7.81
CA GLU A 36 -14.81 -10.84 6.50
C GLU A 36 -13.49 -10.17 6.08
N SER A 37 -12.96 -10.52 4.91
CA SER A 37 -11.69 -9.99 4.42
C SER A 37 -11.88 -9.38 3.03
N ARG A 38 -11.37 -8.16 2.83
CA ARG A 38 -11.26 -7.50 1.52
C ARG A 38 -9.82 -7.07 1.24
N VAL A 39 -9.43 -7.20 -0.02
CA VAL A 39 -8.11 -6.83 -0.50
C VAL A 39 -8.24 -5.69 -1.51
N TYR A 40 -7.50 -4.62 -1.29
CA TYR A 40 -7.43 -3.44 -2.14
C TYR A 40 -6.06 -3.39 -2.80
N VAL A 41 -6.01 -3.47 -4.12
CA VAL A 41 -4.75 -3.55 -4.89
C VAL A 41 -4.80 -2.71 -6.16
N THR A 42 -3.63 -2.37 -6.70
CA THR A 42 -3.55 -1.68 -8.00
C THR A 42 -3.47 -2.65 -9.17
N ARG A 43 -3.04 -3.90 -8.93
CA ARG A 43 -2.96 -4.93 -9.97
C ARG A 43 -3.05 -6.35 -9.41
N ILE A 44 -3.55 -7.26 -10.24
CA ILE A 44 -3.50 -8.71 -10.01
C ILE A 44 -2.40 -9.26 -10.91
N ASN A 45 -1.43 -9.95 -10.32
CA ASN A 45 -0.21 -10.37 -11.03
C ASN A 45 -0.38 -11.66 -11.84
N ASN A 46 -1.37 -12.49 -11.53
CA ASN A 46 -1.64 -13.71 -12.28
C ASN A 46 -3.00 -13.59 -12.98
N LYS A 47 -3.03 -13.81 -14.29
CA LYS A 47 -4.28 -13.76 -15.09
C LYS A 47 -5.22 -14.91 -14.79
N GLU A 48 -4.71 -16.00 -14.22
CA GLU A 48 -5.49 -17.18 -13.84
C GLU A 48 -6.15 -17.04 -12.45
N GLU A 49 -5.78 -16.02 -11.69
CA GLU A 49 -6.41 -15.76 -10.41
C GLU A 49 -7.74 -15.06 -10.61
N GLU A 50 -8.82 -15.69 -10.15
CA GLU A 50 -10.17 -15.17 -10.28
C GLU A 50 -10.31 -13.84 -9.53
N LYS A 51 -10.81 -12.84 -10.25
CA LYS A 51 -11.26 -11.58 -9.66
C LYS A 51 -12.54 -11.86 -8.89
N THR A 52 -12.40 -12.10 -7.60
CA THR A 52 -13.56 -12.24 -6.70
C THR A 52 -14.08 -10.86 -6.27
N SER A 53 -15.31 -10.82 -5.75
CA SER A 53 -15.91 -9.57 -5.23
C SER A 53 -15.15 -8.96 -4.06
N ASP A 54 -14.29 -9.75 -3.41
CA ASP A 54 -13.51 -9.34 -2.25
C ASP A 54 -12.16 -8.70 -2.63
N ILE A 55 -11.78 -8.76 -3.91
CA ILE A 55 -10.53 -8.19 -4.44
C ILE A 55 -10.87 -6.97 -5.28
N ILE A 56 -10.59 -5.80 -4.73
CA ILE A 56 -10.95 -4.50 -5.29
C ILE A 56 -9.72 -3.85 -5.95
N LEU A 57 -9.82 -3.60 -7.25
CA LEU A 57 -8.83 -2.82 -7.98
C LEU A 57 -9.12 -1.33 -7.85
N PHE A 58 -8.17 -0.54 -7.33
CA PHE A 58 -8.30 0.91 -7.17
C PHE A 58 -7.30 1.72 -8.03
N SER A 59 -6.77 1.11 -9.08
CA SER A 59 -5.76 1.70 -9.97
C SER A 59 -6.34 2.77 -10.90
N ASN A 60 -5.56 3.86 -11.11
CA ASN A 60 -5.75 4.83 -12.17
C ASN A 60 -4.39 5.10 -12.84
N LYS A 61 -4.20 4.60 -14.05
CA LYS A 61 -2.91 4.66 -14.76
C LYS A 61 -2.40 6.08 -15.02
N LEU A 62 -3.30 7.05 -15.23
CA LEU A 62 -2.92 8.45 -15.45
C LEU A 62 -2.45 9.09 -14.15
N ASP A 63 -3.17 8.85 -13.06
CA ASP A 63 -2.83 9.34 -11.73
C ASP A 63 -1.49 8.75 -11.24
N GLU A 64 -1.27 7.44 -11.46
CA GLU A 64 -0.01 6.75 -11.15
C GLU A 64 1.18 7.28 -11.96
N LYS A 65 1.00 7.52 -13.26
CA LYS A 65 2.06 8.10 -14.12
C LYS A 65 2.41 9.53 -13.71
N SER A 66 1.40 10.36 -13.43
CA SER A 66 1.64 11.72 -12.95
C SER A 66 2.35 11.73 -11.59
N HIS A 67 1.97 10.84 -10.67
CA HIS A 67 2.65 10.64 -9.40
C HIS A 67 4.12 10.25 -9.61
N ALA A 68 4.40 9.29 -10.49
CA ALA A 68 5.77 8.85 -10.78
C ALA A 68 6.65 9.98 -11.34
N ILE A 69 6.11 10.84 -12.20
CA ILE A 69 6.83 12.00 -12.75
C ILE A 69 7.06 13.05 -11.65
N LEU A 70 6.00 13.42 -10.93
CA LEU A 70 6.05 14.45 -9.89
C LEU A 70 6.97 14.04 -8.75
N SER A 71 6.93 12.77 -8.31
CA SER A 71 7.83 12.30 -7.25
C SER A 71 9.30 12.28 -7.68
N ARG A 72 9.60 12.04 -8.98
CA ARG A 72 10.97 12.15 -9.52
C ARG A 72 11.47 13.58 -9.57
N VAL A 73 10.58 14.52 -9.92
CA VAL A 73 10.96 15.95 -10.04
C VAL A 73 11.07 16.62 -8.67
N THR A 74 10.18 16.29 -7.74
CA THR A 74 10.09 16.95 -6.43
C THR A 74 10.81 16.22 -5.30
N GLY A 75 11.09 14.92 -5.46
CA GLY A 75 11.59 14.04 -4.39
C GLY A 75 10.51 13.59 -3.41
N PHE A 76 9.28 14.09 -3.52
CA PHE A 76 8.19 13.72 -2.60
C PHE A 76 7.44 12.50 -3.11
N GLN A 77 7.70 11.35 -2.50
CA GLN A 77 6.93 10.13 -2.76
C GLN A 77 5.75 10.03 -1.77
N GLY A 78 4.58 9.60 -2.28
CA GLY A 78 3.40 9.43 -1.44
C GLY A 78 2.56 10.70 -1.21
N TYR A 79 2.84 11.79 -1.92
CA TYR A 79 2.08 13.05 -1.84
C TYR A 79 1.12 13.28 -3.01
N PHE A 80 1.18 12.44 -4.03
CA PHE A 80 0.35 12.54 -5.23
C PHE A 80 -0.71 11.42 -5.25
N SER A 81 -1.29 11.09 -6.42
CA SER A 81 -2.36 10.07 -6.54
C SER A 81 -3.63 10.38 -5.74
N HIS A 82 -4.09 11.62 -5.84
CA HIS A 82 -5.29 12.07 -5.13
C HIS A 82 -6.57 11.35 -5.59
N ILE A 83 -6.71 11.11 -6.90
CA ILE A 83 -7.91 10.47 -7.48
C ILE A 83 -7.98 9.02 -7.03
N THR A 84 -6.88 8.30 -7.19
CA THR A 84 -6.75 6.89 -6.80
C THR A 84 -7.00 6.71 -5.30
N THR A 85 -6.41 7.57 -4.46
CA THR A 85 -6.59 7.48 -3.00
C THR A 85 -8.01 7.83 -2.57
N LYS A 86 -8.66 8.81 -3.17
CA LYS A 86 -10.07 9.13 -2.89
C LYS A 86 -11.01 7.98 -3.28
N ALA A 87 -10.73 7.28 -4.38
CA ALA A 87 -11.48 6.08 -4.76
C ALA A 87 -11.33 4.97 -3.71
N LEU A 88 -10.09 4.68 -3.28
CA LEU A 88 -9.82 3.73 -2.20
C LEU A 88 -10.55 4.09 -0.90
N ILE A 89 -10.47 5.36 -0.48
CA ILE A 89 -11.16 5.83 0.74
C ILE A 89 -12.68 5.66 0.65
N ARG A 90 -13.26 5.87 -0.54
CA ARG A 90 -14.71 5.63 -0.75
C ARG A 90 -15.07 4.17 -0.53
N GLU A 91 -14.29 3.25 -1.06
CA GLU A 91 -14.48 1.81 -0.86
C GLU A 91 -14.31 1.42 0.63
N LEU A 92 -13.29 1.96 1.30
CA LEU A 92 -13.07 1.73 2.73
C LEU A 92 -14.24 2.27 3.59
N LYS A 93 -14.80 3.43 3.24
CA LYS A 93 -15.99 3.99 3.93
C LYS A 93 -17.22 3.09 3.80
N GLN A 94 -17.44 2.47 2.64
CA GLN A 94 -18.55 1.55 2.43
C GLN A 94 -18.33 0.22 3.17
N TYR A 95 -17.09 -0.24 3.19
CA TYR A 95 -16.73 -1.50 3.85
C TYR A 95 -16.71 -1.38 5.38
N CYS A 96 -16.35 -0.21 5.92
CA CYS A 96 -16.18 0.04 7.36
C CYS A 96 -15.29 -1.00 8.05
N PRO A 97 -14.00 -1.09 7.73
CA PRO A 97 -13.12 -2.11 8.27
C PRO A 97 -12.94 -1.95 9.78
N SER A 98 -12.84 -3.06 10.50
CA SER A 98 -12.47 -3.11 11.92
C SER A 98 -10.97 -2.92 12.12
N VAL A 99 -10.16 -3.29 11.13
CA VAL A 99 -8.71 -3.13 11.10
C VAL A 99 -8.22 -3.03 9.64
N ILE A 100 -7.17 -2.26 9.43
CA ILE A 100 -6.50 -2.15 8.12
C ILE A 100 -5.08 -2.71 8.23
N LEU A 101 -4.72 -3.66 7.35
CA LEU A 101 -3.36 -4.13 7.14
C LEU A 101 -2.75 -3.34 5.98
N LEU A 102 -1.69 -2.60 6.25
CA LEU A 102 -0.93 -1.86 5.26
C LEU A 102 0.33 -2.64 4.89
N ASN A 103 0.42 -3.03 3.64
CA ASN A 103 1.54 -3.77 3.07
C ASN A 103 2.45 -2.82 2.26
N VAL A 104 2.75 -3.14 0.99
CA VAL A 104 3.56 -2.29 0.12
C VAL A 104 2.71 -1.15 -0.47
N LEU A 105 3.02 0.10 -0.11
CA LEU A 105 2.28 1.30 -0.55
C LEU A 105 3.08 2.26 -1.44
N HIS A 106 4.38 2.04 -1.61
CA HIS A 106 5.30 2.99 -2.25
C HIS A 106 5.36 2.93 -3.79
N SER A 107 4.34 2.37 -4.44
CA SER A 107 4.30 2.19 -5.91
C SER A 107 3.60 3.34 -6.66
N ASN A 108 3.75 4.58 -6.19
CA ASN A 108 3.16 5.78 -6.81
C ASN A 108 1.63 5.71 -7.00
N CYS A 109 0.93 5.02 -6.11
CA CYS A 109 -0.51 4.79 -6.23
C CYS A 109 -1.34 5.38 -5.07
N ILE A 110 -0.70 5.82 -4.00
CA ILE A 110 -1.36 6.30 -2.79
C ILE A 110 -0.81 7.66 -2.36
N ASN A 111 -1.71 8.55 -1.97
CA ASN A 111 -1.41 9.73 -1.20
C ASN A 111 -1.49 9.39 0.29
N PHE A 112 -0.35 9.36 0.96
CA PHE A 112 -0.25 8.96 2.37
C PHE A 112 -1.00 9.92 3.30
N GLU A 113 -0.92 11.22 3.04
CA GLU A 113 -1.60 12.22 3.87
C GLU A 113 -3.11 11.98 3.88
N LEU A 114 -3.72 11.78 2.71
CA LEU A 114 -5.15 11.53 2.60
C LEU A 114 -5.55 10.20 3.27
N LEU A 115 -4.78 9.14 3.03
CA LEU A 115 -5.09 7.83 3.60
C LEU A 115 -4.95 7.84 5.13
N PHE A 116 -3.84 8.35 5.66
CA PHE A 116 -3.61 8.38 7.11
C PHE A 116 -4.54 9.34 7.84
N ARG A 117 -4.91 10.47 7.22
CA ARG A 117 -5.93 11.35 7.76
C ARG A 117 -7.27 10.64 7.91
N TYR A 118 -7.73 9.95 6.86
CA TYR A 118 -8.96 9.14 6.91
C TYR A 118 -8.91 8.10 8.02
N ILE A 119 -7.82 7.36 8.14
CA ILE A 119 -7.62 6.34 9.17
C ILE A 119 -7.69 6.96 10.57
N ALA A 120 -6.98 8.07 10.80
CA ALA A 120 -6.95 8.76 12.08
C ALA A 120 -8.31 9.35 12.48
N GLU A 121 -8.98 10.06 11.55
CA GLU A 121 -10.30 10.63 11.79
C GLU A 121 -11.37 9.58 12.15
N ASN A 122 -11.24 8.38 11.63
CA ASN A 122 -12.18 7.28 11.90
C ASN A 122 -11.66 6.30 12.99
N GLN A 123 -10.50 6.58 13.60
CA GLN A 123 -9.87 5.78 14.66
C GLN A 123 -9.73 4.30 14.29
N ILE A 124 -9.43 4.01 13.01
CA ILE A 124 -9.31 2.62 12.53
C ILE A 124 -7.96 2.06 12.96
N PRO A 125 -7.91 0.92 13.67
CA PRO A 125 -6.67 0.24 13.99
C PRO A 125 -5.89 -0.13 12.73
N VAL A 126 -4.56 0.03 12.76
CA VAL A 126 -3.67 -0.28 11.62
C VAL A 126 -2.56 -1.23 12.04
N ILE A 127 -2.32 -2.21 11.20
CA ILE A 127 -1.16 -3.11 11.27
C ILE A 127 -0.29 -2.87 10.06
N PHE A 128 0.98 -2.48 10.27
CA PHE A 128 1.97 -2.39 9.20
C PHE A 128 2.66 -3.73 9.02
N VAL A 129 2.57 -4.30 7.82
CA VAL A 129 3.32 -5.49 7.42
C VAL A 129 4.55 -5.00 6.65
N LEU A 130 5.71 -5.02 7.30
CA LEU A 130 6.95 -4.49 6.75
C LEU A 130 7.61 -5.53 5.84
N HIS A 131 7.50 -5.33 4.54
CA HIS A 131 8.16 -6.15 3.52
C HIS A 131 9.54 -5.62 3.14
N ASP A 132 9.78 -4.34 3.41
CA ASP A 132 11.02 -3.61 3.14
C ASP A 132 11.23 -2.46 4.13
N CYS A 133 12.24 -1.64 3.86
CA CYS A 133 12.64 -0.56 4.77
C CYS A 133 11.93 0.78 4.54
N PHE A 134 11.03 0.87 3.55
CA PHE A 134 10.43 2.13 3.11
C PHE A 134 9.77 2.92 4.25
N PHE A 135 8.95 2.25 5.07
CA PHE A 135 8.16 2.93 6.10
C PHE A 135 8.98 3.60 7.21
N PHE A 136 10.19 3.12 7.49
CA PHE A 136 11.05 3.75 8.51
C PHE A 136 12.19 4.59 7.91
N THR A 137 12.53 4.40 6.63
CA THR A 137 13.49 5.26 5.94
C THR A 137 12.84 6.44 5.24
N GLY A 138 11.56 6.31 4.88
CA GLY A 138 10.78 7.28 4.12
C GLY A 138 11.04 7.28 2.60
N HIS A 139 12.04 6.53 2.11
CA HIS A 139 12.34 6.46 0.67
C HIS A 139 13.06 5.18 0.26
N CYS A 140 14.07 4.74 1.00
CA CYS A 140 14.86 3.57 0.65
C CYS A 140 14.17 2.27 1.05
N CYS A 141 13.90 1.39 0.06
CA CYS A 141 13.38 0.05 0.32
C CYS A 141 14.49 -0.90 0.80
N HIS A 142 15.71 -0.78 0.25
CA HIS A 142 16.81 -1.73 0.45
C HIS A 142 18.15 -0.99 0.71
N TYR A 143 18.24 -0.21 1.78
CA TYR A 143 19.47 0.51 2.12
C TYR A 143 20.63 -0.42 2.49
N ILE A 144 20.32 -1.65 2.93
CA ILE A 144 21.31 -2.66 3.33
C ILE A 144 22.13 -3.12 2.13
N ASP A 145 21.52 -3.27 0.95
CA ASP A 145 22.18 -3.77 -0.27
C ASP A 145 23.32 -2.87 -0.72
N VAL A 146 23.21 -1.58 -0.43
CA VAL A 146 24.24 -0.57 -0.74
C VAL A 146 25.10 -0.20 0.48
N LYS A 147 24.99 -0.95 1.57
CA LYS A 147 25.72 -0.73 2.84
C LYS A 147 25.59 0.72 3.34
N CYS A 148 24.40 1.30 3.22
CA CYS A 148 24.15 2.67 3.60
C CYS A 148 23.85 2.77 5.10
N GLU A 149 24.69 3.48 5.84
CA GLU A 149 24.47 3.76 7.26
C GLU A 149 23.75 5.09 7.54
N LYS A 150 23.43 5.86 6.47
CA LYS A 150 22.85 7.21 6.58
C LYS A 150 21.33 7.22 6.79
N TRP A 151 20.68 6.09 6.85
CA TRP A 151 19.22 6.00 6.94
C TRP A 151 18.59 6.74 8.14
N LYS A 152 19.35 6.95 9.23
CA LYS A 152 18.93 7.75 10.39
C LYS A 152 18.98 9.26 10.16
N LYS A 153 19.88 9.72 9.29
CA LYS A 153 20.08 11.14 8.92
C LYS A 153 20.44 11.22 7.44
N CYS A 154 19.47 10.93 6.59
CA CYS A 154 19.68 10.86 5.15
C CYS A 154 19.99 12.25 4.59
N LYS A 155 21.20 12.43 4.06
CA LYS A 155 21.63 13.63 3.34
C LYS A 155 22.54 13.21 2.19
N LYS A 156 22.45 13.89 1.02
CA LYS A 156 23.26 13.62 -0.18
C LYS A 156 23.25 12.13 -0.56
N CYS A 157 22.06 11.62 -0.82
CA CYS A 157 21.86 10.21 -1.14
C CYS A 157 22.25 9.91 -2.59
N ASN A 158 23.17 8.97 -2.80
CA ASN A 158 23.58 8.51 -4.14
C ASN A 158 22.48 7.72 -4.87
N LEU A 159 21.46 7.25 -4.13
CA LEU A 159 20.30 6.53 -4.68
C LEU A 159 19.13 7.47 -5.02
N SER A 160 19.19 8.71 -4.60
CA SER A 160 18.18 9.72 -4.92
C SER A 160 18.57 10.42 -6.21
N LEU A 161 17.64 10.53 -7.15
CA LEU A 161 17.80 11.35 -8.35
C LEU A 161 17.85 12.85 -8.05
N ILE A 162 17.46 13.22 -6.84
CA ILE A 162 17.48 14.60 -6.33
C ILE A 162 18.36 14.60 -5.09
N HIS A 163 19.46 15.33 -5.15
CA HIS A 163 20.31 15.56 -3.98
C HIS A 163 19.58 16.52 -3.03
N ILE A 164 18.86 15.95 -2.07
CA ILE A 164 18.28 16.69 -0.95
C ILE A 164 19.35 16.98 0.08
#